data_f337c593c49466d041e0dec61ac69348
#
_entry.id   f337c593c49466d041e0dec61ac69348
#
_cell.length_a   1.000
_cell.length_b   1.000
_cell.length_c   1.000
_cell.angle_alpha   90.00
_cell.angle_beta   90.00
_cell.angle_gamma   90.00
#
_symmetry.space_group_name_H-M   'P 1'
#
loop_
_entity.id
_entity.type
_entity.pdbx_description
1 polymer ?
#
loop_
_entity_poly.entity_id
_entity_poly.type
_entity_poly.pdbx_seq_one_letter_code
_entity_poly.pdbx_strand_id
1 'polypeptide(L)'
;NPIAGKTGTTQNQSDGWFMGMVPNLVTGVWVGAEDRAVHFPGITYGQGATMALPIWGMYMKDLYADEELDVSQEAFPRPDNLSIATDCEQYNQENQSQTDSVPDELDF
;
A
#
# COMPACT_ATOMS: atom_id res chain seq x y z
N ASN A 1 -6.14 -6.56 12.53
CA ASN A 1 -7.04 -6.35 11.37
C ASN A 1 -6.24 -6.01 10.12
N PRO A 2 -6.66 -6.51 8.97
CA PRO A 2 -6.03 -6.22 7.71
C PRO A 2 -6.21 -4.74 7.34
N ILE A 3 -5.11 -4.08 6.99
CA ILE A 3 -5.08 -2.69 6.53
C ILE A 3 -4.31 -2.69 5.22
N ALA A 4 -4.87 -2.09 4.19
CA ALA A 4 -4.15 -1.79 2.96
C ALA A 4 -3.61 -0.36 3.04
N GLY A 5 -2.36 -0.15 2.65
CA GLY A 5 -1.77 1.17 2.75
C GLY A 5 -0.64 1.41 1.76
N LYS A 6 -0.42 2.68 1.45
CA LYS A 6 0.64 3.13 0.55
C LYS A 6 1.25 4.43 1.04
N THR A 7 2.56 4.46 1.11
CA THR A 7 3.35 5.68 1.35
C THR A 7 3.62 6.42 0.04
N GLY A 8 3.75 7.72 0.12
CA GLY A 8 4.27 8.57 -0.94
C GLY A 8 5.33 9.52 -0.38
N THR A 9 6.40 9.72 -1.11
CA THR A 9 7.47 10.65 -0.75
C THR A 9 7.86 11.41 -2.02
N THR A 10 7.85 12.73 -1.96
CA THR A 10 8.27 13.53 -3.10
C THR A 10 9.78 13.73 -3.13
N GLN A 11 10.28 14.21 -4.27
CA GLN A 11 11.69 14.52 -4.45
C GLN A 11 12.13 15.57 -3.43
N ASN A 12 13.38 15.48 -2.99
CA ASN A 12 13.97 16.32 -1.94
C ASN A 12 13.28 16.25 -0.58
N GLN A 13 12.48 15.22 -0.31
CA GLN A 13 11.80 15.04 0.99
C GLN A 13 11.02 16.29 1.44
N SER A 14 10.39 17.00 0.50
CA SER A 14 9.63 18.22 0.79
C SER A 14 8.23 17.93 1.31
N ASP A 15 7.67 16.79 0.97
CA ASP A 15 6.40 16.32 1.54
C ASP A 15 6.30 14.79 1.53
N GLY A 16 5.44 14.28 2.37
CA GLY A 16 5.16 12.86 2.49
C GLY A 16 3.68 12.58 2.65
N TRP A 17 3.23 11.50 2.03
CA TRP A 17 1.88 11.01 2.09
C TRP A 17 1.81 9.62 2.71
N PHE A 18 0.73 9.36 3.40
CA PHE A 18 0.28 8.01 3.68
C PHE A 18 -1.21 7.90 3.40
N MET A 19 -1.58 6.95 2.56
CA MET A 19 -2.97 6.56 2.31
C MET A 19 -3.19 5.19 2.94
N GLY A 20 -4.23 5.08 3.76
CA GLY A 20 -4.61 3.82 4.38
C GLY A 20 -6.09 3.54 4.19
N MET A 21 -6.46 2.28 4.10
CA MET A 21 -7.83 1.85 3.93
C MET A 21 -8.15 0.60 4.73
N VAL A 22 -9.36 0.56 5.22
CA VAL A 22 -10.05 -0.61 5.77
C VAL A 22 -11.36 -0.79 4.97
N PRO A 23 -12.12 -1.88 5.15
CA PRO A 23 -13.26 -2.17 4.26
C PRO A 23 -14.28 -1.05 4.08
N ASN A 24 -14.51 -0.22 5.09
CA ASN A 24 -15.51 0.86 5.03
C ASN A 24 -14.94 2.27 5.19
N LEU A 25 -13.60 2.44 5.20
CA LEU A 25 -12.99 3.76 5.38
C LEU A 25 -11.69 3.87 4.58
N VAL A 26 -11.52 4.98 3.88
CA VAL A 26 -10.27 5.40 3.24
C VAL A 26 -9.84 6.74 3.81
N THR A 27 -8.61 6.83 4.26
CA THR A 27 -8.07 8.07 4.84
C THR A 27 -6.66 8.34 4.34
N GLY A 28 -6.31 9.61 4.29
CA GLY A 28 -4.98 10.05 3.88
C GLY A 28 -4.41 11.09 4.83
N VAL A 29 -3.10 11.05 5.00
CA VAL A 29 -2.33 12.07 5.73
C VAL A 29 -1.27 12.62 4.81
N TRP A 30 -1.21 13.93 4.75
CA TRP A 30 -0.15 14.68 4.09
C TRP A 30 0.63 15.49 5.12
N VAL A 31 1.94 15.46 5.02
CA VAL A 31 2.86 16.27 5.81
C VAL A 31 3.79 16.98 4.85
N GLY A 32 3.84 18.29 4.95
CA GLY A 32 4.67 19.13 4.09
C GLY A 32 4.59 20.59 4.49
N ALA A 33 5.31 21.42 3.76
CA ALA A 33 5.27 22.86 3.90
C ALA A 33 4.66 23.51 2.65
N GLU A 34 4.20 24.75 2.78
CA GLU A 34 3.66 25.54 1.69
C GLU A 34 4.70 25.78 0.59
N ASP A 35 5.95 25.98 1.00
CA ASP A 35 7.09 26.13 0.09
C ASP A 35 7.91 24.82 0.07
N ARG A 36 8.13 24.27 -1.13
CA ARG A 36 8.95 23.06 -1.35
C ARG A 36 10.44 23.24 -1.05
N ALA A 37 10.91 24.48 -0.89
CA ALA A 37 12.26 24.76 -0.42
C ALA A 37 12.44 24.34 1.06
N VAL A 38 11.35 24.22 1.80
CA VAL A 38 11.33 23.64 3.15
C VAL A 38 11.26 22.14 3.03
N HIS A 39 12.35 21.46 3.36
CA HIS A 39 12.45 20.01 3.23
C HIS A 39 13.37 19.41 4.29
N PHE A 40 13.24 18.13 4.54
CA PHE A 40 14.17 17.40 5.40
C PHE A 40 15.51 17.16 4.67
N PRO A 41 16.63 17.22 5.42
CA PRO A 41 17.97 17.03 4.82
C PRO A 41 18.23 15.59 4.33
N GLY A 42 17.36 14.66 4.63
CA GLY A 42 17.50 13.25 4.24
C GLY A 42 16.24 12.42 4.43
N ILE A 43 16.29 11.21 3.89
CA ILE A 43 15.14 10.29 3.87
C ILE A 43 14.76 9.74 5.25
N THR A 44 15.68 9.74 6.21
CA THR A 44 15.45 9.15 7.54
C THR A 44 14.20 9.73 8.23
N TYR A 45 13.98 11.04 8.11
CA TYR A 45 12.80 11.71 8.66
C TYR A 45 11.85 12.20 7.57
N GLY A 46 12.35 12.35 6.33
CA GLY A 46 11.67 12.99 5.23
C GLY A 46 10.94 12.02 4.30
N GLN A 47 10.37 10.94 4.80
CA GLN A 47 9.58 10.00 3.99
C GLN A 47 8.18 9.79 4.58
N GLY A 48 7.22 9.41 3.74
CA GLY A 48 5.85 9.19 4.14
C GLY A 48 5.69 8.20 5.30
N ALA A 49 6.57 7.19 5.38
CA ALA A 49 6.58 6.21 6.46
C ALA A 49 6.97 6.79 7.83
N THR A 50 7.75 7.85 7.86
CA THR A 50 8.20 8.48 9.12
C THR A 50 7.46 9.75 9.46
N MET A 51 6.94 10.48 8.46
CA MET A 51 6.19 11.71 8.66
C MET A 51 4.68 11.48 8.78
N ALA A 52 4.08 10.80 7.80
CA ALA A 52 2.63 10.70 7.65
C ALA A 52 2.03 9.46 8.29
N LEU A 53 2.69 8.30 8.16
CA LEU A 53 2.19 7.04 8.73
C LEU A 53 1.98 7.09 10.25
N PRO A 54 2.86 7.66 11.09
CA PRO A 54 2.62 7.72 12.53
C PRO A 54 1.38 8.56 12.89
N ILE A 55 1.13 9.64 12.17
CA ILE A 55 -0.06 10.49 12.36
C ILE A 55 -1.31 9.70 11.98
N TRP A 56 -1.27 9.00 10.84
CA TRP A 56 -2.35 8.12 10.41
C TRP A 56 -2.63 7.02 11.43
N GLY A 57 -1.57 6.42 12.00
CA GLY A 57 -1.70 5.38 13.03
C GLY A 57 -2.36 5.88 14.32
N MET A 58 -2.04 7.09 14.77
CA MET A 58 -2.71 7.72 15.92
C MET A 58 -4.18 8.00 15.62
N TYR A 59 -4.46 8.57 14.46
CA TYR A 59 -5.83 8.82 13.99
C TYR A 59 -6.67 7.56 13.97
N MET A 60 -6.17 6.47 13.37
CA MET A 60 -6.89 5.19 13.33
C MET A 60 -7.08 4.56 14.71
N LYS A 61 -6.11 4.75 15.61
CA LYS A 61 -6.24 4.29 16.99
C LYS A 61 -7.40 4.98 17.70
N ASP A 62 -7.53 6.29 17.51
CA ASP A 62 -8.62 7.06 18.12
C ASP A 62 -9.97 6.68 17.50
N LEU A 63 -10.04 6.47 16.17
CA LEU A 63 -11.24 5.98 15.49
C LEU A 63 -11.70 4.60 16.00
N TYR A 64 -10.77 3.69 16.24
CA TYR A 64 -11.11 2.36 16.76
C TYR A 64 -11.48 2.36 18.24
N ALA A 65 -11.12 3.41 18.98
CA ALA A 65 -11.51 3.57 20.38
C ALA A 65 -12.92 4.18 20.55
N ASP A 66 -13.45 4.79 19.50
CA ASP A 66 -14.78 5.39 19.48
C ASP A 66 -15.82 4.38 18.99
N GLU A 67 -16.65 3.89 19.92
CA GLU A 67 -17.68 2.90 19.64
C GLU A 67 -18.87 3.46 18.82
N GLU A 68 -19.00 4.79 18.70
CA GLU A 68 -20.02 5.41 17.88
C GLU A 68 -19.65 5.42 16.39
N LEU A 69 -18.35 5.27 16.10
CA LEU A 69 -17.82 5.20 14.75
C LEU A 69 -17.69 3.72 14.34
N ASP A 70 -18.54 3.25 13.48
CA ASP A 70 -18.51 1.86 12.96
C ASP A 70 -17.37 1.66 11.95
N VAL A 71 -16.12 1.80 12.41
CA VAL A 71 -14.93 1.57 11.58
C VAL A 71 -14.59 0.09 11.57
N SER A 72 -14.65 -0.52 10.40
CA SER A 72 -14.47 -1.97 10.23
C SER A 72 -13.07 -2.44 10.63
N GLN A 73 -13.03 -3.51 11.40
CA GLN A 73 -11.83 -4.28 11.72
C GLN A 73 -11.79 -5.64 11.01
N GLU A 74 -12.70 -5.87 10.10
CA GLU A 74 -12.82 -7.10 9.34
C GLU A 74 -11.80 -7.19 8.20
N ALA A 75 -11.66 -8.36 7.62
CA ALA A 75 -10.88 -8.54 6.41
C ALA A 75 -11.59 -7.91 5.20
N PHE A 76 -10.80 -7.49 4.21
CA PHE A 76 -11.37 -7.07 2.93
C PHE A 76 -12.14 -8.23 2.29
N PRO A 77 -13.32 -7.97 1.72
CA PRO A 77 -14.05 -9.00 0.99
C PRO A 77 -13.22 -9.48 -0.20
N ARG A 78 -13.04 -10.79 -0.30
CA ARG A 78 -12.31 -11.40 -1.41
C ARG A 78 -13.33 -11.92 -2.44
N PRO A 79 -13.20 -11.58 -3.73
CA PRO A 79 -14.01 -12.18 -4.77
C PRO A 79 -13.79 -13.70 -4.85
N ASP A 80 -14.85 -14.47 -5.07
CA ASP A 80 -14.78 -15.93 -5.20
C ASP A 80 -13.97 -16.35 -6.43
N ASN A 81 -14.00 -15.53 -7.49
CA ASN A 81 -13.25 -15.75 -8.72
C ASN A 81 -12.38 -14.54 -9.05
N LEU A 82 -11.08 -14.74 -9.08
CA LEU A 82 -10.10 -13.79 -9.57
C LEU A 82 -9.63 -14.23 -10.97
N SER A 83 -9.58 -13.29 -11.91
CA SER A 83 -9.09 -13.53 -13.27
C SER A 83 -7.57 -13.65 -13.36
N ILE A 84 -6.87 -13.35 -12.27
CA ILE A 84 -5.41 -13.40 -12.16
C ILE A 84 -5.02 -14.18 -10.91
N ALA A 85 -3.92 -14.91 -10.96
CA ALA A 85 -3.32 -15.54 -9.80
C ALA A 85 -2.76 -14.45 -8.86
N THR A 86 -3.25 -14.43 -7.62
CA THR A 86 -2.76 -13.53 -6.56
C THR A 86 -1.77 -14.20 -5.61
N ASP A 87 -1.60 -15.52 -5.77
CA ASP A 87 -0.62 -16.33 -5.06
C ASP A 87 0.64 -16.47 -5.94
N CYS A 88 1.80 -16.11 -5.39
CA CYS A 88 3.06 -16.18 -6.13
C CYS A 88 3.44 -17.62 -6.53
N GLU A 89 3.08 -18.62 -5.74
CA GLU A 89 3.35 -20.02 -6.05
C GLU A 89 2.52 -20.48 -7.25
N GLN A 90 1.24 -20.14 -7.27
CA GLN A 90 0.33 -20.44 -8.37
C GLN A 90 0.74 -19.70 -9.66
N TYR A 91 1.10 -18.42 -9.55
CA TYR A 91 1.61 -17.65 -10.69
C TYR A 91 2.87 -18.26 -11.30
N ASN A 92 3.82 -18.71 -10.47
CA ASN A 92 5.06 -19.34 -10.94
C ASN A 92 4.81 -20.70 -11.61
N GLN A 93 3.85 -21.49 -11.12
CA GLN A 93 3.48 -22.77 -11.73
C GLN A 93 2.83 -22.58 -13.10
N GLU A 94 1.94 -21.59 -13.26
CA GLU A 94 1.31 -21.26 -14.53
C GLU A 94 2.34 -20.79 -15.58
N ASN A 95 3.33 -20.00 -15.19
CA ASN A 95 4.39 -19.55 -16.09
C ASN A 95 5.38 -20.65 -16.46
N GLN A 96 5.71 -21.58 -15.55
CA GLN A 96 6.56 -22.72 -15.87
C GLN A 96 5.91 -23.67 -16.88
N SER A 97 4.61 -23.92 -16.77
CA SER A 97 3.87 -24.74 -17.72
C SER A 97 3.76 -24.10 -19.12
N GLN A 98 3.85 -22.79 -19.25
CA GLN A 98 3.89 -22.09 -20.54
C GLN A 98 5.26 -22.13 -21.21
N THR A 99 6.36 -22.11 -20.42
CA THR A 99 7.73 -22.21 -20.96
C THR A 99 8.07 -23.62 -21.43
N ASP A 100 7.54 -24.67 -20.81
CA ASP A 100 7.76 -26.06 -21.21
C ASP A 100 6.98 -26.45 -22.49
N SER A 101 6.08 -25.61 -22.98
CA SER A 101 5.28 -25.84 -24.18
C SER A 101 5.81 -25.17 -25.46
N VAL A 102 6.98 -24.51 -25.41
CA VAL A 102 7.62 -24.00 -26.64
C VAL A 102 8.36 -25.13 -27.32
N PRO A 103 7.96 -25.56 -28.55
CA PRO A 103 8.69 -26.58 -29.26
C PRO A 103 10.09 -26.09 -29.62
N ASP A 104 11.07 -26.92 -29.30
CA ASP A 104 12.47 -26.74 -29.65
C ASP A 104 12.67 -27.09 -31.16
N GLU A 105 12.01 -26.32 -32.06
CA GLU A 105 12.17 -26.44 -33.50
C GLU A 105 12.49 -25.07 -34.11
N LEU A 106 13.76 -24.75 -34.10
CA LEU A 106 14.41 -23.93 -35.13
C LEU A 106 15.73 -24.58 -35.50
N ASP A 107 15.64 -25.71 -36.24
CA ASP A 107 16.72 -26.17 -37.11
C ASP A 107 16.88 -25.19 -38.28
N PHE A 108 18.02 -24.53 -38.35
CA PHE A 108 18.53 -23.84 -39.53
C PHE A 108 19.65 -24.66 -40.16
#